data_0551eb0870e37e0f9f276065d98bcd89
#
_entry.id   0551eb0870e37e0f9f276065d98bcd89
#
_cell.length_a   1.000
_cell.length_b   1.000
_cell.length_c   1.000
_cell.angle_alpha   90.00
_cell.angle_beta   90.00
_cell.angle_gamma   90.00
#
_symmetry.space_group_name_H-M   'P 1'
#
loop_
_entity.id
_entity.type
_entity.pdbx_description
1 polymer ?
#
loop_
_entity_poly.entity_id
_entity_poly.type
_entity_poly.pdbx_seq_one_letter_code
_entity_poly.pdbx_strand_id
1 'polypeptide(L)'
;MTGRMALLVLYSARVDECREFYAALGLEFVREQHGRGPVHYAAVLDGGLVVELYPAGARGETGALRLGFTVSAAEGRAAGERFQVTDPDGRIVEVSVAARPAPPPP
;
A
#
# COMPACT_ATOMS: atom_id res chain seq x y z
N MET A 1 -5.88 -17.33 -20.60
CA MET A 1 -5.40 -16.02 -20.14
C MET A 1 -6.12 -15.62 -18.85
N THR A 2 -5.39 -15.15 -17.91
CA THR A 2 -5.94 -14.73 -16.62
C THR A 2 -6.01 -13.21 -16.54
N GLY A 3 -6.92 -12.69 -15.74
CA GLY A 3 -7.00 -11.28 -15.48
C GLY A 3 -5.83 -10.79 -14.62
N ARG A 4 -5.66 -9.47 -14.59
CA ARG A 4 -4.67 -8.80 -13.75
C ARG A 4 -5.37 -7.69 -12.99
N MET A 5 -5.13 -7.62 -11.69
CA MET A 5 -5.65 -6.50 -10.91
C MET A 5 -4.89 -5.24 -11.31
N ALA A 6 -5.60 -4.18 -11.68
CA ALA A 6 -4.99 -2.94 -12.13
C ALA A 6 -5.21 -1.78 -11.15
N LEU A 7 -6.24 -1.85 -10.32
CA LEU A 7 -6.60 -0.78 -9.41
C LEU A 7 -7.24 -1.36 -8.15
N LEU A 8 -6.82 -0.85 -7.01
CA LEU A 8 -7.44 -1.12 -5.71
C LEU A 8 -7.61 0.22 -4.99
N VAL A 9 -8.82 0.53 -4.60
CA VAL A 9 -9.12 1.77 -3.85
C VAL A 9 -9.54 1.40 -2.44
N LEU A 10 -8.86 1.98 -1.46
CA LEU A 10 -9.17 1.83 -0.05
C LEU A 10 -9.79 3.12 0.46
N TYR A 11 -11.01 3.04 0.98
CA TYR A 11 -11.70 4.16 1.59
C TYR A 11 -11.45 4.15 3.09
N SER A 12 -11.04 5.30 3.63
CA SER A 12 -10.59 5.40 5.02
C SER A 12 -11.09 6.69 5.66
N ALA A 13 -11.49 6.60 6.91
CA ALA A 13 -11.75 7.79 7.73
C ALA A 13 -10.44 8.41 8.26
N ARG A 14 -9.30 7.75 8.02
CA ARG A 14 -7.97 8.14 8.49
C ARG A 14 -6.97 8.09 7.35
N VAL A 15 -7.30 8.76 6.26
CA VAL A 15 -6.54 8.63 5.01
C VAL A 15 -5.08 9.05 5.16
N ASP A 16 -4.79 10.12 5.93
CA ASP A 16 -3.41 10.58 6.13
C ASP A 16 -2.62 9.60 6.99
N GLU A 17 -3.24 9.06 8.04
CA GLU A 17 -2.58 8.04 8.88
C GLU A 17 -2.30 6.77 8.08
N CYS A 18 -3.25 6.37 7.21
CA CYS A 18 -3.05 5.23 6.32
C CYS A 18 -1.90 5.47 5.34
N ARG A 19 -1.80 6.67 4.77
CA ARG A 19 -0.71 7.02 3.88
C ARG A 19 0.64 6.87 4.58
N GLU A 20 0.76 7.40 5.79
CA GLU A 20 2.00 7.29 6.57
C GLU A 20 2.33 5.83 6.89
N PHE A 21 1.31 5.07 7.28
CA PHE A 21 1.48 3.65 7.59
C PHE A 21 2.01 2.86 6.39
N TYR A 22 1.35 2.98 5.23
CA TYR A 22 1.75 2.24 4.04
C TYR A 22 3.07 2.77 3.45
N ALA A 23 3.36 4.06 3.61
CA ALA A 23 4.66 4.62 3.20
C ALA A 23 5.80 3.99 3.99
N ALA A 24 5.63 3.79 5.29
CA ALA A 24 6.64 3.12 6.13
C ALA A 24 6.84 1.65 5.72
N LEU A 25 5.84 1.02 5.14
CA LEU A 25 5.94 -0.34 4.60
C LEU A 25 6.60 -0.40 3.22
N GLY A 26 6.91 0.74 2.62
CA GLY A 26 7.63 0.79 1.36
C GLY A 26 6.81 1.23 0.14
N LEU A 27 5.55 1.62 0.31
CA LEU A 27 4.74 2.12 -0.79
C LEU A 27 4.93 3.63 -0.95
N GLU A 28 5.21 4.08 -2.18
CA GLU A 28 5.43 5.50 -2.48
C GLU A 28 4.14 6.13 -2.99
N PHE A 29 3.52 6.97 -2.17
CA PHE A 29 2.27 7.64 -2.51
C PHE A 29 2.51 9.04 -3.06
N VAL A 30 1.73 9.39 -4.07
CA VAL A 30 1.66 10.73 -4.62
C VAL A 30 0.29 11.31 -4.25
N ARG A 31 0.28 12.56 -3.79
CA ARG A 31 -0.95 13.28 -3.50
C ARG A 31 -1.61 13.69 -4.81
N GLU A 32 -2.90 13.42 -4.94
CA GLU A 32 -3.67 13.76 -6.14
C GLU A 32 -4.98 14.42 -5.78
N GLN A 33 -5.48 15.23 -6.71
CA GLN A 33 -6.81 15.81 -6.62
C GLN A 33 -7.30 16.06 -8.04
N HIS A 34 -8.48 15.51 -8.38
CA HIS A 34 -9.09 15.67 -9.70
C HIS A 34 -10.23 16.64 -9.61
N GLY A 35 -10.06 17.84 -10.19
CA GLY A 35 -11.07 18.89 -10.16
C GLY A 35 -11.44 19.28 -8.73
N ARG A 36 -12.73 19.21 -8.42
CA ARG A 36 -13.27 19.50 -7.08
C ARG A 36 -13.42 18.25 -6.22
N GLY A 37 -12.91 17.12 -6.68
CA GLY A 37 -12.94 15.89 -5.93
C GLY A 37 -12.07 15.95 -4.68
N PRO A 38 -12.14 14.93 -3.83
CA PRO A 38 -11.34 14.89 -2.61
C PRO A 38 -9.86 14.71 -2.93
N VAL A 39 -9.03 15.26 -2.05
CA VAL A 39 -7.60 14.92 -2.06
C VAL A 39 -7.46 13.45 -1.68
N HIS A 40 -6.66 12.73 -2.45
CA HIS A 40 -6.40 11.32 -2.22
C HIS A 40 -4.94 11.02 -2.55
N TYR A 41 -4.53 9.79 -2.31
CA TYR A 41 -3.15 9.37 -2.54
C TYR A 41 -3.13 8.14 -3.43
N ALA A 42 -2.14 8.07 -4.32
CA ALA A 42 -1.98 6.94 -5.23
C ALA A 42 -0.54 6.45 -5.22
N ALA A 43 -0.37 5.13 -5.21
CA ALA A 43 0.91 4.47 -5.34
C ALA A 43 0.84 3.49 -6.50
N VAL A 44 1.83 3.55 -7.39
CA VAL A 44 1.96 2.59 -8.48
C VAL A 44 2.97 1.54 -8.06
N LEU A 45 2.53 0.30 -7.97
CA LEU A 45 3.38 -0.83 -7.58
C LEU A 45 4.03 -1.46 -8.82
N ASP A 46 5.02 -2.30 -8.59
CA ASP A 46 5.63 -3.09 -9.65
C ASP A 46 4.55 -3.91 -10.35
N GLY A 47 4.62 -3.99 -11.66
CA GLY A 47 3.59 -4.65 -12.46
C GLY A 47 2.40 -3.76 -12.81
N GLY A 48 2.34 -2.54 -12.27
CA GLY A 48 1.37 -1.52 -12.66
C GLY A 48 0.08 -1.45 -11.83
N LEU A 49 -0.08 -2.28 -10.80
CA LEU A 49 -1.21 -2.13 -9.88
C LEU A 49 -1.14 -0.76 -9.20
N VAL A 50 -2.23 -0.01 -9.29
CA VAL A 50 -2.36 1.27 -8.59
C VAL A 50 -3.17 1.03 -7.32
N VAL A 51 -2.61 1.44 -6.18
CA VAL A 51 -3.32 1.44 -4.90
C VAL A 51 -3.64 2.88 -4.54
N GLU A 52 -4.91 3.18 -4.32
CA GLU A 52 -5.35 4.52 -3.96
C GLU A 52 -5.96 4.54 -2.57
N LEU A 53 -5.68 5.61 -1.83
CA LEU A 53 -6.27 5.88 -0.52
C LEU A 53 -7.19 7.08 -0.67
N TYR A 54 -8.49 6.86 -0.46
CA TYR A 54 -9.51 7.91 -0.56
C TYR A 54 -10.17 8.15 0.79
N PRO A 55 -10.54 9.39 1.09
CA PRO A 55 -11.38 9.64 2.26
C PRO A 55 -12.74 8.96 2.07
N ALA A 56 -13.23 8.35 3.15
CA ALA A 56 -14.44 7.52 3.11
C ALA A 56 -15.70 8.30 2.71
N GLY A 57 -15.89 9.48 3.28
CA GLY A 57 -17.07 10.28 2.99
C GLY A 57 -18.38 9.53 3.23
N ALA A 58 -19.42 9.90 2.50
CA ALA A 58 -20.75 9.30 2.64
C ALA A 58 -20.79 7.85 2.14
N ARG A 59 -19.84 7.43 1.31
CA ARG A 59 -19.77 6.06 0.79
C ARG A 59 -19.39 5.06 1.86
N GLY A 60 -18.71 5.50 2.92
CA GLY A 60 -18.24 4.64 4.00
C GLY A 60 -16.86 4.06 3.74
N GLU A 61 -16.32 3.46 4.79
CA GLU A 61 -14.99 2.85 4.75
C GLU A 61 -15.03 1.50 4.05
N THR A 62 -13.87 1.08 3.49
CA THR A 62 -13.73 -0.22 2.86
C THR A 62 -14.06 -1.36 3.82
N GLY A 63 -13.75 -1.19 5.10
CA GLY A 63 -14.02 -2.23 6.10
C GLY A 63 -12.94 -3.30 6.11
N ALA A 64 -13.30 -4.49 6.58
CA ALA A 64 -12.37 -5.59 6.77
C ALA A 64 -11.78 -6.05 5.44
N LEU A 65 -10.45 -6.17 5.43
CA LEU A 65 -9.72 -6.60 4.24
C LEU A 65 -8.36 -7.13 4.70
N ARG A 66 -7.83 -8.10 3.99
CA ARG A 66 -6.48 -8.61 4.21
C ARG A 66 -5.67 -8.37 2.95
N LEU A 67 -4.52 -7.74 3.11
CA LEU A 67 -3.66 -7.35 2.00
C LEU A 67 -2.29 -7.99 2.16
N GLY A 68 -1.65 -8.31 1.03
CA GLY A 68 -0.29 -8.81 1.02
C GLY A 68 0.56 -8.00 0.04
N PHE A 69 1.74 -7.61 0.50
CA PHE A 69 2.71 -6.87 -0.32
C PHE A 69 4.07 -7.53 -0.28
N THR A 70 4.75 -7.52 -1.42
CA THR A 70 6.19 -7.72 -1.47
C THR A 70 6.81 -6.37 -1.77
N VAL A 71 7.74 -5.94 -0.93
CA VAL A 71 8.37 -4.62 -1.04
C VAL A 71 9.88 -4.76 -1.09
N SER A 72 10.56 -3.76 -1.67
CA SER A 72 12.02 -3.74 -1.71
C SER A 72 12.65 -3.46 -0.35
N ALA A 73 11.98 -2.61 0.43
CA ALA A 73 12.42 -2.24 1.77
C ALA A 73 11.22 -1.77 2.58
N ALA A 74 11.26 -1.97 3.89
CA ALA A 74 10.27 -1.45 4.83
C ALA A 74 11.00 -0.90 6.04
N GLU A 75 10.49 0.19 6.60
CA GLU A 75 11.12 0.89 7.70
C GLU A 75 11.28 -0.03 8.92
N GLY A 76 12.50 -0.09 9.45
CA GLY A 76 12.81 -0.92 10.62
C GLY A 76 12.84 -2.41 10.36
N ARG A 77 12.84 -2.87 9.11
CA ARG A 77 12.79 -4.29 8.75
C ARG A 77 13.97 -4.69 7.90
N ALA A 78 14.39 -5.95 8.06
CA ALA A 78 15.53 -6.49 7.33
C ALA A 78 15.10 -7.11 6.00
N ALA A 79 16.03 -7.16 5.03
CA ALA A 79 15.81 -7.88 3.78
C ALA A 79 15.49 -9.34 4.08
N GLY A 80 14.49 -9.89 3.39
CA GLY A 80 14.03 -11.26 3.59
C GLY A 80 13.04 -11.43 4.74
N GLU A 81 12.80 -10.40 5.52
CA GLU A 81 11.87 -10.48 6.63
C GLU A 81 10.42 -10.58 6.15
N ARG A 82 9.61 -11.36 6.87
CA ARG A 82 8.18 -11.47 6.64
C ARG A 82 7.46 -11.16 7.94
N PHE A 83 6.42 -10.34 7.87
CA PHE A 83 5.71 -9.93 9.08
C PHE A 83 4.26 -9.56 8.75
N GLN A 84 3.45 -9.48 9.77
CA GLN A 84 2.05 -9.06 9.69
C GLN A 84 1.85 -7.88 10.62
N VAL A 85 1.15 -6.88 10.12
CA VAL A 85 0.80 -5.66 10.88
C VAL A 85 -0.66 -5.33 10.62
N THR A 86 -1.18 -4.38 11.39
CA THR A 86 -2.57 -3.90 11.26
C THR A 86 -2.53 -2.43 10.91
N ASP A 87 -3.24 -2.02 9.87
CA ASP A 87 -3.28 -0.62 9.47
C ASP A 87 -4.19 0.20 10.40
N PRO A 88 -4.20 1.54 10.29
CA PRO A 88 -5.00 2.39 11.17
C PRO A 88 -6.50 2.09 11.16
N ASP A 89 -7.03 1.49 10.10
CA ASP A 89 -8.44 1.11 9.99
C ASP A 89 -8.71 -0.32 10.43
N GLY A 90 -7.67 -1.05 10.87
CA GLY A 90 -7.82 -2.42 11.36
C GLY A 90 -7.66 -3.51 10.30
N ARG A 91 -7.25 -3.17 9.07
CA ARG A 91 -7.00 -4.17 8.04
C ARG A 91 -5.71 -4.92 8.33
N ILE A 92 -5.72 -6.21 8.07
CA ILE A 92 -4.53 -7.06 8.24
C ILE A 92 -3.64 -6.90 7.02
N VAL A 93 -2.36 -6.59 7.23
CA VAL A 93 -1.39 -6.38 6.17
C VAL A 93 -0.22 -7.32 6.36
N GLU A 94 0.02 -8.19 5.38
CA GLU A 94 1.16 -9.10 5.36
C GLU A 94 2.22 -8.53 4.44
N VAL A 95 3.45 -8.48 4.91
CA VAL A 95 4.57 -7.89 4.17
C VAL A 95 5.71 -8.87 4.06
N SER A 96 6.25 -9.01 2.86
CA SER A 96 7.51 -9.71 2.60
C SER A 96 8.50 -8.70 2.06
N VAL A 97 9.61 -8.52 2.76
CA VAL A 97 10.70 -7.67 2.28
C VAL A 97 11.57 -8.50 1.35
N ALA A 98 11.81 -8.02 0.16
CA ALA A 98 12.60 -8.74 -0.83
C ALA A 98 13.98 -9.08 -0.27
N ALA A 99 14.48 -10.25 -0.63
CA ALA A 99 15.82 -10.64 -0.27
C ALA A 99 16.83 -9.75 -0.99
N ARG A 100 17.95 -9.47 -0.32
CA ARG A 100 19.01 -8.70 -0.94
C ARG A 100 19.52 -9.47 -2.17
N PRO A 101 19.63 -8.84 -3.33
CA PRO A 101 20.17 -9.54 -4.50
C PRO A 101 21.61 -9.98 -4.23
N ALA A 102 21.98 -11.16 -4.78
CA ALA A 102 23.35 -11.65 -4.65
C ALA A 102 24.29 -10.65 -5.31
N PRO A 103 25.51 -10.43 -4.73
CA PRO A 103 26.48 -9.56 -5.38
C PRO A 103 26.90 -10.18 -6.70
N PRO A 104 27.25 -9.35 -7.71
CA PRO A 104 27.74 -9.88 -8.98
C PRO A 104 29.02 -10.66 -8.76
N PRO A 105 29.33 -11.68 -9.57
CA PRO A 105 30.57 -12.42 -9.46
C PRO A 105 31.76 -11.49 -9.74
N PRO A 106 32.91 -11.78 -9.12
CA PRO A 106 34.14 -10.98 -9.31
C PRO A 106 34.65 -11.03 -10.74
#